data_a31867cc1a763a322474e3e99c5d7331
#
_entry.id   a31867cc1a763a322474e3e99c5d7331
#
_cell.length_a   1.000
_cell.length_b   1.000
_cell.length_c   1.000
_cell.angle_alpha   90.00
_cell.angle_beta   90.00
_cell.angle_gamma   90.00
#
_symmetry.space_group_name_H-M   'P 1'
#
loop_
_entity.id
_entity.type
_entity.pdbx_description
1 polymer ?
#
loop_
_entity_poly.entity_id
_entity_poly.type
_entity_poly.pdbx_seq_one_letter_code
_entity_poly.pdbx_strand_id
1 'polypeptide(L)'
;MSATTFQAIAAMSLNRVIGNRNNIPWHLPEDFKWFKKTTMGHVLLMGRKTFNSIGRPLPGRDTVVLTRNPESINGIPTFNSIEAFEQADEFQQRKVFVCGGAEIYRQTLEKCSDLFLTLVKQKIEGDTFFPDYESLFDTGTILHKTEEFEIIHYRQLKQIPPLF
;
A
#
# COMPACT_ATOMS: atom_id res chain seq x y z
N MET A 1 -17.88 14.80 -7.40
CA MET A 1 -16.56 14.84 -6.79
C MET A 1 -16.11 13.43 -6.48
N SER A 2 -14.90 13.13 -6.85
CA SER A 2 -14.31 11.84 -6.47
C SER A 2 -14.19 11.79 -4.96
N ALA A 3 -14.73 10.75 -4.36
CA ALA A 3 -14.61 10.50 -2.94
C ALA A 3 -13.74 9.26 -2.67
N THR A 4 -12.94 8.85 -3.66
CA THR A 4 -11.97 7.77 -3.45
C THR A 4 -10.88 8.27 -2.51
N THR A 5 -10.67 7.56 -1.42
CA THR A 5 -9.66 7.91 -0.43
C THR A 5 -8.54 6.87 -0.48
N PHE A 6 -7.33 7.33 -0.79
CA PHE A 6 -6.16 6.44 -0.84
C PHE A 6 -5.42 6.44 0.49
N GLN A 7 -5.07 5.25 0.95
CA GLN A 7 -4.12 5.01 2.04
C GLN A 7 -3.04 4.07 1.50
N ALA A 8 -1.78 4.35 1.80
CA ALA A 8 -0.72 3.41 1.48
C ALA A 8 -0.49 2.50 2.69
N ILE A 9 -0.26 1.23 2.42
CA ILE A 9 0.09 0.26 3.45
C ILE A 9 1.28 -0.55 2.95
N ALA A 10 2.35 -0.58 3.73
CA ALA A 10 3.61 -1.16 3.31
C ALA A 10 4.40 -1.68 4.50
N ALA A 11 5.34 -2.57 4.21
CA ALA A 11 6.36 -2.98 5.16
C ALA A 11 7.72 -2.85 4.49
N MET A 12 8.70 -2.29 5.19
CA MET A 12 10.05 -2.15 4.67
C MET A 12 11.10 -2.43 5.75
N SER A 13 12.29 -2.84 5.31
CA SER A 13 13.44 -3.00 6.20
C SER A 13 14.04 -1.64 6.57
N LEU A 14 15.04 -1.64 7.45
CA LEU A 14 15.75 -0.42 7.82
C LEU A 14 16.42 0.26 6.63
N ASN A 15 16.84 -0.52 5.64
CA ASN A 15 17.43 -0.02 4.40
C ASN A 15 16.41 0.09 3.26
N ARG A 16 15.12 0.21 3.60
CA ARG A 16 14.00 0.48 2.69
C ARG A 16 13.64 -0.64 1.71
N VAL A 17 14.12 -1.85 1.92
CA VAL A 17 13.77 -2.98 1.06
C VAL A 17 12.32 -3.38 1.28
N ILE A 18 11.56 -3.52 0.19
CA ILE A 18 10.17 -4.00 0.22
C ILE A 18 10.01 -5.30 -0.57
N GLY A 19 11.02 -5.73 -1.28
CA GLY A 19 10.97 -6.97 -2.04
C GLY A 19 12.33 -7.43 -2.50
N ASN A 20 12.40 -8.73 -2.78
CA ASN A 20 13.57 -9.36 -3.37
C ASN A 20 13.07 -10.44 -4.32
N ARG A 21 13.38 -10.33 -5.61
CA ARG A 21 12.94 -11.25 -6.66
C ARG A 21 11.43 -11.48 -6.62
N ASN A 22 10.65 -10.39 -6.50
CA ASN A 22 9.20 -10.36 -6.44
C ASN A 22 8.59 -11.02 -5.20
N ASN A 23 9.38 -11.28 -4.16
CA ASN A 23 8.91 -11.82 -2.89
C ASN A 23 9.25 -10.87 -1.75
N ILE A 24 8.45 -10.93 -0.69
CA ILE A 24 8.73 -10.22 0.55
C ILE A 24 9.77 -11.04 1.31
N PRO A 25 10.95 -10.47 1.67
CA PRO A 25 12.06 -11.25 2.21
C PRO A 25 11.99 -11.55 3.72
N TRP A 26 10.84 -11.39 4.33
CA TRP A 26 10.63 -11.71 5.76
C TRP A 26 9.28 -12.36 5.97
N HIS A 27 9.10 -12.94 7.14
CA HIS A 27 7.84 -13.53 7.54
C HIS A 27 7.48 -13.08 8.95
N LEU A 28 6.47 -12.22 9.06
CA LEU A 28 6.02 -11.64 10.33
C LEU A 28 4.51 -11.88 10.47
N PRO A 29 4.11 -13.02 11.07
CA PRO A 29 2.67 -13.36 11.17
C PRO A 29 1.83 -12.31 11.86
N GLU A 30 2.36 -11.62 12.86
CA GLU A 30 1.64 -10.56 13.57
C GLU A 30 1.36 -9.37 12.67
N ASP A 31 2.31 -9.02 11.79
CA ASP A 31 2.13 -7.96 10.82
C ASP A 31 1.08 -8.36 9.77
N PHE A 32 1.07 -9.60 9.31
CA PHE A 32 0.05 -10.09 8.40
C PHE A 32 -1.35 -10.03 9.00
N LYS A 33 -1.48 -10.35 10.27
CA LYS A 33 -2.76 -10.24 10.98
C LYS A 33 -3.24 -8.79 11.05
N TRP A 34 -2.33 -7.87 11.33
CA TRP A 34 -2.64 -6.45 11.37
C TRP A 34 -3.07 -5.96 9.98
N PHE A 35 -2.36 -6.35 8.94
CA PHE A 35 -2.69 -6.01 7.56
C PHE A 35 -4.11 -6.49 7.22
N LYS A 36 -4.41 -7.74 7.52
CA LYS A 36 -5.73 -8.31 7.26
C LYS A 36 -6.83 -7.53 7.98
N LYS A 37 -6.64 -7.27 9.26
CA LYS A 37 -7.62 -6.53 10.08
C LYS A 37 -7.84 -5.12 9.54
N THR A 38 -6.77 -4.44 9.17
CA THR A 38 -6.81 -3.04 8.72
C THR A 38 -7.49 -2.91 7.36
N THR A 39 -7.27 -3.85 6.45
CA THR A 39 -7.77 -3.76 5.08
C THR A 39 -9.11 -4.45 4.87
N MET A 40 -9.61 -5.19 5.84
CA MET A 40 -10.84 -5.98 5.69
C MET A 40 -12.03 -5.10 5.29
N GLY A 41 -12.75 -5.50 4.26
CA GLY A 41 -13.91 -4.77 3.76
C GLY A 41 -13.60 -3.63 2.79
N HIS A 42 -12.32 -3.37 2.54
CA HIS A 42 -11.88 -2.26 1.70
C HIS A 42 -11.30 -2.73 0.36
N VAL A 43 -10.94 -1.78 -0.48
CA VAL A 43 -10.32 -2.06 -1.79
C VAL A 43 -8.81 -2.18 -1.61
N LEU A 44 -8.22 -3.19 -2.24
CA LEU A 44 -6.76 -3.34 -2.34
C LEU A 44 -6.34 -3.01 -3.77
N LEU A 45 -5.50 -2.00 -3.93
CA LEU A 45 -4.97 -1.58 -5.21
C LEU A 45 -3.50 -1.97 -5.30
N MET A 46 -3.13 -2.71 -6.32
CA MET A 46 -1.76 -3.22 -6.46
C MET A 46 -1.36 -3.37 -7.92
N GLY A 47 -0.06 -3.43 -8.16
CA GLY A 47 0.48 -3.72 -9.49
C GLY A 47 0.41 -5.21 -9.79
N ARG A 48 0.60 -5.56 -11.07
CA ARG A 48 0.51 -6.94 -11.55
C ARG A 48 1.51 -7.87 -10.85
N LYS A 49 2.75 -7.43 -10.69
CA LYS A 49 3.79 -8.26 -10.05
C LYS A 49 3.45 -8.58 -8.60
N THR A 50 2.91 -7.61 -7.88
CA THR A 50 2.47 -7.81 -6.49
C THR A 50 1.31 -8.81 -6.45
N PHE A 51 0.34 -8.67 -7.35
CA PHE A 51 -0.76 -9.62 -7.43
C PHE A 51 -0.26 -11.03 -7.72
N ASN A 52 0.66 -11.18 -8.67
CA ASN A 52 1.23 -12.49 -9.01
C ASN A 52 1.98 -13.10 -7.83
N SER A 53 2.66 -12.27 -7.04
CA SER A 53 3.37 -12.73 -5.84
C SER A 53 2.40 -13.26 -4.76
N ILE A 54 1.26 -12.59 -4.58
CA ILE A 54 0.21 -13.04 -3.65
C ILE A 54 -0.47 -14.29 -4.20
N GLY A 55 -0.68 -14.35 -5.51
CA GLY A 55 -1.19 -15.53 -6.23
C GLY A 55 -2.70 -15.67 -6.27
N ARG A 56 -3.45 -14.88 -5.51
CA ARG A 56 -4.91 -14.97 -5.45
C ARG A 56 -5.51 -13.71 -4.84
N PRO A 57 -6.80 -13.42 -5.10
CA PRO A 57 -7.50 -12.36 -4.35
C PRO A 57 -7.55 -12.71 -2.87
N LEU A 58 -7.40 -11.69 -2.02
CA LEU A 58 -7.48 -11.89 -0.58
C LEU A 58 -8.95 -11.82 -0.13
N PRO A 59 -9.43 -12.81 0.65
CA PRO A 59 -10.83 -12.85 1.05
C PRO A 59 -11.27 -11.62 1.85
N GLY A 60 -12.52 -11.18 1.60
CA GLY A 60 -13.13 -10.07 2.34
C GLY A 60 -12.69 -8.69 1.88
N ARG A 61 -11.92 -8.60 0.81
CA ARG A 61 -11.45 -7.34 0.24
C ARG A 61 -11.62 -7.39 -1.27
N ASP A 62 -11.78 -6.22 -1.90
CA ASP A 62 -11.92 -6.13 -3.35
C ASP A 62 -10.57 -5.79 -3.97
N THR A 63 -9.98 -6.74 -4.67
CA THR A 63 -8.68 -6.58 -5.30
C THR A 63 -8.83 -5.91 -6.67
N VAL A 64 -8.02 -4.88 -6.91
CA VAL A 64 -7.91 -4.18 -8.19
C VAL A 64 -6.45 -4.17 -8.59
N VAL A 65 -6.17 -4.47 -9.86
CA VAL A 65 -4.80 -4.53 -10.36
C VAL A 65 -4.55 -3.45 -11.41
N LEU A 66 -3.47 -2.72 -11.24
CA LEU A 66 -2.97 -1.78 -12.25
C LEU A 66 -1.94 -2.48 -13.12
N THR A 67 -2.15 -2.44 -14.43
CA THR A 67 -1.24 -3.08 -15.39
C THR A 67 -1.30 -2.36 -16.72
N ARG A 68 -0.14 -2.23 -17.38
CA ARG A 68 -0.07 -1.62 -18.71
C ARG A 68 -0.75 -2.50 -19.77
N ASN A 69 -0.83 -3.79 -19.55
CA ASN A 69 -1.54 -4.73 -20.39
C ASN A 69 -2.77 -5.22 -19.62
N PRO A 70 -3.92 -4.56 -19.77
CA PRO A 70 -5.12 -4.93 -19.04
C PRO A 70 -5.75 -6.20 -19.63
N GLU A 71 -4.99 -7.27 -19.69
CA GLU A 71 -5.56 -8.58 -19.94
C GLU A 71 -6.38 -8.95 -18.71
N SER A 72 -7.60 -9.39 -18.92
CA SER A 72 -8.48 -9.73 -17.83
C SER A 72 -7.85 -10.82 -16.97
N ILE A 73 -7.66 -10.51 -15.73
CA ILE A 73 -7.39 -11.51 -14.70
C ILE A 73 -8.78 -11.98 -14.28
N ASN A 74 -9.00 -13.27 -14.29
CA ASN A 74 -10.30 -13.89 -14.03
C ASN A 74 -11.02 -13.24 -12.83
N GLY A 75 -12.09 -12.47 -13.13
CA GLY A 75 -12.94 -11.88 -12.13
C GLY A 75 -12.33 -10.71 -11.36
N ILE A 76 -11.16 -10.21 -11.77
CA ILE A 76 -10.49 -9.11 -11.06
C ILE A 76 -10.47 -7.88 -11.97
N PRO A 77 -11.01 -6.74 -11.50
CA PRO A 77 -10.93 -5.49 -12.26
C PRO A 77 -9.48 -5.07 -12.48
N THR A 78 -9.17 -4.66 -13.70
CA THR A 78 -7.84 -4.16 -14.06
C THR A 78 -7.99 -2.78 -14.72
N PHE A 79 -7.01 -1.92 -14.45
CA PHE A 79 -6.94 -0.58 -15.03
C PHE A 79 -5.52 -0.34 -15.51
N ASN A 80 -5.36 0.49 -16.53
CA ASN A 80 -4.04 0.80 -17.07
C ASN A 80 -3.40 2.05 -16.46
N SER A 81 -4.11 2.74 -15.58
CA SER A 81 -3.59 3.93 -14.90
C SER A 81 -4.37 4.21 -13.62
N ILE A 82 -3.76 5.00 -12.74
CA ILE A 82 -4.41 5.49 -11.53
C ILE A 82 -5.63 6.34 -11.91
N GLU A 83 -5.49 7.19 -12.91
CA GLU A 83 -6.56 8.07 -13.37
C GLU A 83 -7.78 7.29 -13.86
N ALA A 84 -7.55 6.20 -14.60
CA ALA A 84 -8.63 5.34 -15.06
C ALA A 84 -9.36 4.68 -13.88
N PHE A 85 -8.61 4.25 -12.87
CA PHE A 85 -9.19 3.69 -11.65
C PHE A 85 -10.02 4.75 -10.91
N GLU A 86 -9.51 5.96 -10.77
CA GLU A 86 -10.19 7.04 -10.06
C GLU A 86 -11.54 7.41 -10.70
N GLN A 87 -11.66 7.19 -12.00
CA GLN A 87 -12.90 7.50 -12.74
C GLN A 87 -13.91 6.36 -12.72
N ALA A 88 -13.55 5.19 -12.20
CA ALA A 88 -14.45 4.05 -12.15
C ALA A 88 -15.51 4.24 -11.07
N ASP A 89 -16.79 4.23 -11.47
CA ASP A 89 -17.91 4.50 -10.57
C ASP A 89 -18.03 3.49 -9.43
N GLU A 90 -17.70 2.23 -9.69
CA GLU A 90 -17.90 1.16 -8.72
C GLU A 90 -17.04 1.29 -7.46
N PHE A 91 -15.96 2.09 -7.52
CA PHE A 91 -15.05 2.27 -6.38
C PHE A 91 -15.18 3.64 -5.73
N GLN A 92 -16.12 4.46 -6.18
CA GLN A 92 -16.34 5.77 -5.58
C GLN A 92 -16.75 5.64 -4.11
N GLN A 93 -16.26 6.56 -3.27
CA GLN A 93 -16.52 6.59 -1.84
C GLN A 93 -15.99 5.39 -1.06
N ARG A 94 -15.12 4.59 -1.69
CA ARG A 94 -14.47 3.47 -1.03
C ARG A 94 -13.10 3.89 -0.50
N LYS A 95 -12.72 3.28 0.61
CA LYS A 95 -11.34 3.39 1.11
C LYS A 95 -10.49 2.42 0.32
N VAL A 96 -9.38 2.92 -0.23
CA VAL A 96 -8.47 2.13 -1.08
C VAL A 96 -7.11 2.06 -0.42
N PHE A 97 -6.65 0.84 -0.17
CA PHE A 97 -5.30 0.59 0.34
C PHE A 97 -4.37 0.24 -0.82
N VAL A 98 -3.35 1.06 -1.01
CA VAL A 98 -2.30 0.82 -2.02
C VAL A 98 -1.28 -0.13 -1.41
N CYS A 99 -1.09 -1.28 -2.05
CA CYS A 99 -0.32 -2.40 -1.49
C CYS A 99 1.00 -2.69 -2.23
N GLY A 100 1.38 -1.83 -3.17
CA GLY A 100 2.65 -1.99 -3.87
C GLY A 100 2.49 -2.38 -5.34
N GLY A 101 3.55 -2.60 -6.08
CA GLY A 101 4.93 -2.44 -5.61
C GLY A 101 5.45 -1.01 -5.66
N ALA A 102 6.76 -0.89 -5.71
CA ALA A 102 7.44 0.40 -5.63
C ALA A 102 6.91 1.42 -6.63
N GLU A 103 6.67 1.02 -7.86
CA GLU A 103 6.16 1.93 -8.89
C GLU A 103 4.77 2.44 -8.56
N ILE A 104 3.90 1.58 -8.02
CA ILE A 104 2.55 1.98 -7.63
C ILE A 104 2.59 2.91 -6.43
N TYR A 105 3.45 2.65 -5.46
CA TYR A 105 3.65 3.58 -4.34
C TYR A 105 4.14 4.93 -4.86
N ARG A 106 5.10 4.93 -5.76
CA ARG A 106 5.66 6.18 -6.33
C ARG A 106 4.58 7.02 -6.98
N GLN A 107 3.65 6.39 -7.68
CA GLN A 107 2.56 7.09 -8.36
C GLN A 107 1.45 7.58 -7.43
N THR A 108 1.32 7.00 -6.25
CA THR A 108 0.13 7.21 -5.40
C THR A 108 0.41 7.92 -4.09
N LEU A 109 1.65 7.96 -3.59
CA LEU A 109 1.93 8.53 -2.27
C LEU A 109 1.45 9.98 -2.12
N GLU A 110 1.57 10.79 -3.15
CA GLU A 110 1.08 12.17 -3.12
C GLU A 110 -0.44 12.27 -2.98
N LYS A 111 -1.15 11.22 -3.37
CA LYS A 111 -2.61 11.13 -3.30
C LYS A 111 -3.10 10.47 -2.02
N CYS A 112 -2.20 9.88 -1.23
CA CYS A 112 -2.58 9.15 -0.03
C CYS A 112 -2.78 10.10 1.15
N SER A 113 -3.92 9.97 1.83
CA SER A 113 -4.17 10.71 3.06
C SER A 113 -3.31 10.18 4.22
N ASP A 114 -3.04 8.89 4.18
CA ASP A 114 -2.37 8.16 5.25
C ASP A 114 -1.37 7.18 4.68
N LEU A 115 -0.30 6.95 5.44
CA LEU A 115 0.67 5.89 5.17
C LEU A 115 0.79 5.05 6.45
N PHE A 116 0.48 3.77 6.33
CA PHE A 116 0.71 2.80 7.39
C PHE A 116 1.95 2.00 7.01
N LEU A 117 3.03 2.21 7.74
CA LEU A 117 4.32 1.63 7.42
C LEU A 117 4.81 0.74 8.54
N THR A 118 5.02 -0.53 8.21
CA THR A 118 5.69 -1.46 9.12
C THR A 118 7.19 -1.36 8.87
N LEU A 119 7.93 -0.95 9.88
CA LEU A 119 9.37 -0.88 9.83
C LEU A 119 9.96 -2.13 10.45
N VAL A 120 10.52 -3.00 9.62
CA VAL A 120 11.20 -4.22 10.03
C VAL A 120 12.59 -3.85 10.51
N LYS A 121 12.92 -4.17 11.77
CA LYS A 121 14.13 -3.69 12.44
C LYS A 121 15.40 -4.45 12.05
N GLN A 122 15.59 -4.65 10.75
CA GLN A 122 16.76 -5.31 10.19
C GLN A 122 17.14 -4.68 8.87
N LYS A 123 18.42 -4.72 8.54
CA LYS A 123 18.87 -4.46 7.17
C LYS A 123 18.76 -5.77 6.41
N ILE A 124 18.11 -5.74 5.26
CA ILE A 124 17.79 -6.94 4.49
C ILE A 124 18.22 -6.73 3.05
N GLU A 125 18.82 -7.75 2.44
CA GLU A 125 19.15 -7.71 1.04
C GLU A 125 17.90 -7.76 0.18
N GLY A 126 17.83 -6.92 -0.85
CA GLY A 126 16.71 -6.91 -1.76
C GLY A 126 16.98 -6.01 -2.96
N ASP A 127 16.07 -6.09 -3.92
CA ASP A 127 16.17 -5.37 -5.19
C ASP A 127 15.09 -4.30 -5.39
N THR A 128 14.13 -4.24 -4.49
CA THR A 128 13.00 -3.31 -4.61
C THR A 128 12.89 -2.50 -3.32
N PHE A 129 12.77 -1.17 -3.48
CA PHE A 129 12.85 -0.24 -2.36
C PHE A 129 11.62 0.65 -2.30
N PHE A 130 11.21 1.00 -1.07
CA PHE A 130 10.14 1.95 -0.85
C PHE A 130 10.58 3.35 -1.29
N PRO A 131 9.73 4.10 -2.02
CA PRO A 131 10.11 5.46 -2.47
C PRO A 131 10.20 6.46 -1.32
N ASP A 132 10.80 7.61 -1.60
CA ASP A 132 10.89 8.70 -0.64
C ASP A 132 9.50 9.18 -0.25
N TYR A 133 9.24 9.28 1.05
CA TYR A 133 7.92 9.67 1.57
C TYR A 133 8.00 10.77 2.63
N GLU A 134 9.17 10.98 3.19
CA GLU A 134 9.33 11.79 4.39
C GLU A 134 8.87 13.24 4.22
N SER A 135 9.07 13.80 3.02
CA SER A 135 8.65 15.18 2.76
C SER A 135 7.14 15.34 2.60
N LEU A 136 6.41 14.23 2.38
CA LEU A 136 4.97 14.25 2.14
C LEU A 136 4.15 14.07 3.41
N PHE A 137 4.73 13.51 4.45
CA PHE A 137 4.00 13.07 5.64
C PHE A 137 4.56 13.71 6.92
N ASP A 138 3.77 13.63 7.98
CA ASP A 138 4.18 14.10 9.30
C ASP A 138 5.23 13.15 9.93
N THR A 139 5.57 13.38 11.19
CA THR A 139 6.58 12.60 11.89
C THR A 139 6.11 11.21 12.33
N GLY A 140 4.82 10.94 12.16
CA GLY A 140 4.25 9.62 12.45
C GLY A 140 3.92 9.36 13.91
N THR A 141 3.06 8.38 14.10
CA THR A 141 2.65 7.88 15.42
C THR A 141 2.84 6.37 15.43
N ILE A 142 3.55 5.86 16.43
CA ILE A 142 3.76 4.41 16.57
C ILE A 142 2.46 3.79 17.08
N LEU A 143 1.87 2.90 16.28
CA LEU A 143 0.65 2.17 16.63
C LEU A 143 0.94 0.87 17.37
N HIS A 144 2.06 0.24 17.04
CA HIS A 144 2.44 -1.05 17.59
C HIS A 144 3.96 -1.20 17.52
N LYS A 145 4.54 -1.81 18.52
CA LYS A 145 5.99 -1.97 18.60
C LYS A 145 6.35 -3.32 19.19
N THR A 146 7.21 -4.05 18.51
CA THR A 146 7.81 -5.29 19.00
C THR A 146 9.33 -5.19 18.85
N GLU A 147 10.04 -6.23 19.27
CA GLU A 147 11.48 -6.31 19.05
C GLU A 147 11.82 -6.43 17.56
N GLU A 148 10.92 -7.00 16.77
CA GLU A 148 11.15 -7.28 15.35
C GLU A 148 10.70 -6.16 14.43
N PHE A 149 9.67 -5.40 14.80
CA PHE A 149 9.11 -4.36 13.94
C PHE A 149 8.32 -3.31 14.69
N GLU A 150 8.06 -2.20 14.01
CA GLU A 150 7.15 -1.15 14.46
C GLU A 150 6.14 -0.88 13.36
N ILE A 151 4.89 -0.61 13.72
CA ILE A 151 3.87 -0.12 12.79
C ILE A 151 3.69 1.36 13.07
N ILE A 152 3.90 2.19 12.06
CA ILE A 152 3.88 3.64 12.17
C ILE A 152 2.80 4.19 11.25
N HIS A 153 1.96 5.07 11.77
CA HIS A 153 0.94 5.76 11.00
C HIS A 153 1.40 7.19 10.73
N TYR A 154 1.53 7.51 9.45
CA TYR A 154 1.87 8.85 8.98
C TYR A 154 0.66 9.49 8.31
N ARG A 155 0.48 10.79 8.50
CA ARG A 155 -0.59 11.56 7.87
C ARG A 155 -0.01 12.52 6.84
N GLN A 156 -0.70 12.66 5.71
CA GLN A 156 -0.30 13.58 4.65
C GLN A 156 -0.30 15.03 5.17
N LEU A 157 0.81 15.75 4.99
CA LEU A 157 0.95 17.11 5.47
C LEU A 157 -0.10 18.08 4.90
N LYS A 158 -0.46 17.90 3.63
CA LYS A 158 -1.46 18.75 2.96
C LYS A 158 -2.86 18.64 3.56
N GLN A 159 -3.13 17.56 4.31
CA GLN A 159 -4.44 17.29 4.90
C GLN A 159 -4.52 17.66 6.37
N ILE A 160 -3.40 18.02 6.98
CA ILE A 160 -3.38 18.50 8.36
C ILE A 160 -3.84 19.95 8.32
N PRO A 161 -4.95 20.32 9.01
CA PRO A 161 -5.41 21.70 9.00
C PRO A 161 -4.32 22.63 9.53
N PRO A 162 -4.18 23.83 8.93
CA PRO A 162 -3.25 24.81 9.48
C PRO A 162 -3.72 25.20 10.89
N LEU A 163 -2.77 25.56 11.76
CA LEU A 163 -3.08 25.97 13.13
C LEU A 163 -3.83 27.32 13.19
N PHE A 164 -3.82 28.05 12.08
CA PHE A 164 -4.44 29.37 11.99
C PHE A 164 -5.21 29.52 10.69
#